data_888cade20bd58d654e50ce932f908410
#
_entry.id   888cade20bd58d654e50ce932f908410
#
_cell.length_a   1.000
_cell.length_b   1.000
_cell.length_c   1.000
_cell.angle_alpha   90.00
_cell.angle_beta   90.00
_cell.angle_gamma   90.00
#
_symmetry.space_group_name_H-M   'P 1'
#
loop_
_entity.id
_entity.type
_entity.pdbx_description
1 polymer ?
#
loop_
_entity_poly.entity_id
_entity_poly.type
_entity_poly.pdbx_seq_one_letter_code
_entity_poly.pdbx_strand_id
1 'polypeptide(L)'
;NIITDNGTNLSEGDMEEFCQREHIRLDVASVAHPQSNGQAERANQEILRGIKPRLMVPLKQTPGCWVEELPSVLWSINTTPNRSMGCTPFFMVYGADAVLPSDIRHDSPRVTAYVEVENQKARQDSLDLLDEERDLAAARSTIYQQDLRRYHSRWVETRTFQEGDLVLRLIQDQTDMH
;
A
#
# COMPACT_ATOMS: atom_id res chain seq x y z
N ASN A 1 2.14 10.25 -13.22
CA ASN A 1 1.45 9.23 -13.99
C ASN A 1 0.73 8.25 -13.06
N ILE A 2 -0.34 7.66 -13.55
CA ILE A 2 -1.07 6.57 -12.91
C ILE A 2 -0.89 5.34 -13.79
N ILE A 3 -0.56 4.21 -13.19
CA ILE A 3 -0.48 2.92 -13.89
C ILE A 3 -1.63 2.06 -13.36
N THR A 4 -2.46 1.57 -14.25
CA THR A 4 -3.62 0.74 -13.92
C THR A 4 -3.60 -0.58 -14.69
N ASP A 5 -4.43 -1.53 -14.31
CA ASP A 5 -4.71 -2.70 -15.12
C ASP A 5 -5.61 -2.34 -16.32
N ASN A 6 -5.93 -3.34 -17.14
CA ASN A 6 -6.72 -3.15 -18.36
C ASN A 6 -8.25 -3.16 -18.09
N GLY A 7 -8.66 -3.00 -16.82
CA GLY A 7 -10.06 -2.90 -16.44
C GLY A 7 -10.72 -1.64 -17.02
N THR A 8 -11.85 -1.78 -17.72
CA THR A 8 -12.57 -0.66 -18.34
C THR A 8 -12.94 0.43 -17.34
N ASN A 9 -13.17 0.08 -16.09
CA ASN A 9 -13.49 1.02 -15.00
C ASN A 9 -12.35 2.01 -14.67
N LEU A 10 -11.11 1.65 -15.01
CA LEU A 10 -9.92 2.42 -14.69
C LEU A 10 -9.18 2.95 -15.92
N SER A 11 -9.46 2.40 -17.10
CA SER A 11 -8.83 2.78 -18.35
C SER A 11 -9.68 3.68 -19.23
N GLU A 12 -11.00 3.75 -18.97
CA GLU A 12 -11.97 4.47 -19.79
C GLU A 12 -12.92 5.32 -18.92
N GLY A 13 -13.67 6.22 -19.55
CA GLY A 13 -14.72 7.01 -18.91
C GLY A 13 -14.23 8.03 -17.90
N ASP A 14 -14.88 8.09 -16.73
CA ASP A 14 -14.64 9.11 -15.68
C ASP A 14 -13.18 9.20 -15.25
N MET A 15 -12.46 8.08 -15.22
CA MET A 15 -11.07 8.05 -14.82
C MET A 15 -10.16 8.67 -15.89
N GLU A 16 -10.44 8.40 -17.17
CA GLU A 16 -9.70 9.00 -18.26
C GLU A 16 -9.95 10.52 -18.31
N GLU A 17 -11.20 10.95 -18.17
CA GLU A 17 -11.55 12.38 -18.12
C GLU A 17 -10.89 13.08 -16.93
N PHE A 18 -10.87 12.44 -15.76
CA PHE A 18 -10.17 12.95 -14.58
C PHE A 18 -8.68 13.13 -14.87
N CYS A 19 -8.03 12.11 -15.43
CA CYS A 19 -6.60 12.17 -15.72
C CYS A 19 -6.27 13.27 -16.75
N GLN A 20 -7.09 13.43 -17.78
CA GLN A 20 -6.92 14.48 -18.79
C GLN A 20 -7.07 15.87 -18.16
N ARG A 21 -8.09 16.09 -17.33
CA ARG A 21 -8.34 17.36 -16.65
C ARG A 21 -7.21 17.76 -15.71
N GLU A 22 -6.68 16.78 -14.96
CA GLU A 22 -5.61 17.00 -13.97
C GLU A 22 -4.21 16.88 -14.60
N HIS A 23 -4.10 16.75 -15.93
CA HIS A 23 -2.84 16.56 -16.65
C HIS A 23 -2.02 15.37 -16.15
N ILE A 24 -2.68 14.28 -15.75
CA ILE A 24 -2.08 13.05 -15.27
C ILE A 24 -1.97 12.08 -16.45
N ARG A 25 -0.76 11.58 -16.71
CA ARG A 25 -0.58 10.52 -17.68
C ARG A 25 -1.13 9.19 -17.14
N LEU A 26 -2.04 8.57 -17.89
CA LEU A 26 -2.60 7.25 -17.60
C LEU A 26 -1.88 6.20 -18.48
N ASP A 27 -1.23 5.26 -17.84
CA ASP A 27 -0.56 4.13 -18.48
C ASP A 27 -1.27 2.83 -18.09
N VAL A 28 -1.52 1.95 -19.07
CA VAL A 28 -2.17 0.66 -18.82
C VAL A 28 -1.13 -0.44 -18.76
N ALA A 29 -1.14 -1.24 -17.68
CA ALA A 29 -0.27 -2.39 -17.52
C ALA A 29 -0.64 -3.51 -18.50
N SER A 30 0.37 -4.21 -19.02
CA SER A 30 0.14 -5.33 -19.92
C SER A 30 -0.60 -6.48 -19.22
N VAL A 31 -1.68 -6.97 -19.84
CA VAL A 31 -2.41 -8.17 -19.37
C VAL A 31 -1.51 -9.40 -19.26
N ALA A 32 -0.46 -9.46 -20.08
CA ALA A 32 0.50 -10.58 -20.05
C ALA A 32 1.47 -10.56 -18.86
N HIS A 33 1.52 -9.44 -18.10
CA HIS A 33 2.43 -9.26 -16.97
C HIS A 33 1.68 -8.78 -15.70
N PRO A 34 0.81 -9.61 -15.12
CA PRO A 34 0.03 -9.23 -13.92
C PRO A 34 0.93 -8.87 -12.73
N GLN A 35 2.18 -9.33 -12.73
CA GLN A 35 3.17 -9.02 -11.68
C GLN A 35 3.49 -7.52 -11.60
N SER A 36 3.31 -6.76 -12.67
CA SER A 36 3.53 -5.31 -12.67
C SER A 36 2.52 -4.55 -11.80
N ASN A 37 1.33 -5.12 -11.57
CA ASN A 37 0.26 -4.55 -10.75
C ASN A 37 0.17 -5.15 -9.34
N GLY A 38 1.02 -6.14 -9.01
CA GLY A 38 0.95 -6.88 -7.74
C GLY A 38 1.10 -6.01 -6.48
N GLN A 39 1.74 -4.85 -6.55
CA GLN A 39 1.83 -3.91 -5.43
C GLN A 39 0.51 -3.20 -5.18
N ALA A 40 -0.17 -2.75 -6.23
CA ALA A 40 -1.49 -2.13 -6.15
C ALA A 40 -2.54 -3.12 -5.63
N GLU A 41 -2.54 -4.35 -6.14
CA GLU A 41 -3.41 -5.42 -5.67
C GLU A 41 -3.22 -5.70 -4.18
N ARG A 42 -1.97 -5.75 -3.72
CA ARG A 42 -1.66 -5.95 -2.29
C ARG A 42 -2.13 -4.78 -1.43
N ALA A 43 -1.94 -3.55 -1.87
CA ALA A 43 -2.45 -2.36 -1.18
C ALA A 43 -3.98 -2.40 -1.08
N ASN A 44 -4.67 -2.74 -2.17
CA ASN A 44 -6.12 -2.90 -2.20
C ASN A 44 -6.59 -4.00 -1.24
N GLN A 45 -5.88 -5.12 -1.16
CA GLN A 45 -6.19 -6.19 -0.19
C GLN A 45 -6.08 -5.72 1.25
N GLU A 46 -5.06 -4.95 1.61
CA GLU A 46 -4.91 -4.39 2.96
C GLU A 46 -6.02 -3.39 3.29
N ILE A 47 -6.39 -2.54 2.35
CA ILE A 47 -7.53 -1.62 2.50
C ILE A 47 -8.83 -2.40 2.72
N LEU A 48 -9.10 -3.41 1.89
CA LEU A 48 -10.28 -4.26 2.03
C LEU A 48 -10.32 -5.03 3.35
N ARG A 49 -9.17 -5.49 3.85
CA ARG A 49 -9.07 -6.13 5.17
C ARG A 49 -9.44 -5.18 6.30
N GLY A 50 -9.11 -3.90 6.16
CA GLY A 50 -9.49 -2.88 7.13
C GLY A 50 -10.96 -2.48 7.06
N ILE A 51 -11.54 -2.44 5.85
CA ILE A 51 -12.94 -2.04 5.62
C ILE A 51 -13.92 -3.16 6.03
N LYS A 52 -13.67 -4.40 5.61
CA LYS A 52 -14.61 -5.53 5.82
C LYS A 52 -15.09 -5.69 7.27
N PRO A 53 -14.22 -5.72 8.30
CA PRO A 53 -14.67 -5.87 9.67
C PRO A 53 -15.58 -4.71 10.16
N ARG A 54 -15.35 -3.50 9.64
CA ARG A 54 -16.11 -2.30 10.03
C ARG A 54 -17.49 -2.28 9.42
N LEU A 55 -17.67 -2.80 8.21
CA LEU A 55 -18.97 -2.93 7.55
C LEU A 55 -19.77 -4.13 8.04
N MET A 56 -19.12 -5.15 8.59
CA MET A 56 -19.73 -6.40 9.04
C MET A 56 -20.00 -6.44 10.54
N VAL A 57 -20.12 -5.29 11.21
CA VAL A 57 -20.61 -5.25 12.60
C VAL A 57 -22.00 -5.89 12.65
N PRO A 58 -22.25 -6.87 13.57
CA PRO A 58 -23.34 -7.85 13.48
C PRO A 58 -24.78 -7.31 13.43
N LEU A 59 -24.99 -6.01 13.48
CA LEU A 59 -26.33 -5.38 13.48
C LEU A 59 -26.51 -4.29 12.39
N LYS A 60 -25.48 -3.96 11.61
CA LYS A 60 -25.58 -2.98 10.52
C LYS A 60 -24.80 -3.45 9.31
N GLN A 61 -25.42 -4.24 8.47
CA GLN A 61 -24.94 -4.46 7.11
C GLN A 61 -25.26 -3.22 6.29
N THR A 62 -24.32 -2.31 6.19
CA THR A 62 -24.44 -1.10 5.37
C THR A 62 -23.32 -1.08 4.31
N PRO A 63 -23.45 -1.86 3.24
CA PRO A 63 -22.40 -1.99 2.20
C PRO A 63 -22.03 -0.66 1.54
N GLY A 64 -22.95 0.33 1.54
CA GLY A 64 -22.73 1.65 0.94
C GLY A 64 -21.83 2.60 1.73
N CYS A 65 -21.59 2.33 3.02
CA CYS A 65 -20.82 3.22 3.91
C CYS A 65 -19.30 3.00 3.89
N TRP A 66 -18.77 2.21 2.95
CA TRP A 66 -17.32 1.94 2.89
C TRP A 66 -16.49 3.20 2.64
N VAL A 67 -17.05 4.17 1.92
CA VAL A 67 -16.38 5.46 1.63
C VAL A 67 -16.12 6.24 2.91
N GLU A 68 -17.07 6.20 3.86
CA GLU A 68 -16.96 6.87 5.17
C GLU A 68 -15.88 6.24 6.05
N GLU A 69 -15.70 4.92 5.92
CA GLU A 69 -14.70 4.17 6.69
C GLU A 69 -13.27 4.24 6.07
N LEU A 70 -13.18 4.55 4.79
CA LEU A 70 -11.91 4.56 4.07
C LEU A 70 -10.84 5.47 4.71
N PRO A 71 -11.13 6.73 5.12
CA PRO A 71 -10.13 7.59 5.76
C PRO A 71 -9.57 6.98 7.05
N SER A 72 -10.42 6.36 7.86
CA SER A 72 -10.01 5.70 9.11
C SER A 72 -9.13 4.47 8.85
N VAL A 73 -9.42 3.72 7.80
CA VAL A 73 -8.59 2.57 7.39
C VAL A 73 -7.25 3.02 6.86
N LEU A 74 -7.22 4.03 6.00
CA LEU A 74 -5.97 4.60 5.47
C LEU A 74 -5.11 5.19 6.59
N TRP A 75 -5.73 5.89 7.55
CA TRP A 75 -5.03 6.38 8.74
C TRP A 75 -4.38 5.24 9.51
N SER A 76 -5.14 4.18 9.79
CA SER A 76 -4.64 3.00 10.50
C SER A 76 -3.46 2.35 9.77
N ILE A 77 -3.54 2.18 8.44
CA ILE A 77 -2.46 1.61 7.64
C ILE A 77 -1.22 2.52 7.71
N ASN A 78 -1.40 3.83 7.57
CA ASN A 78 -0.30 4.79 7.55
C ASN A 78 0.39 4.95 8.92
N THR A 79 -0.33 4.69 10.01
CA THR A 79 0.20 4.83 11.39
C THR A 79 0.59 3.50 12.03
N THR A 80 0.45 2.39 11.33
CA THR A 80 0.89 1.07 11.79
C THR A 80 2.29 0.75 11.26
N PRO A 81 3.24 0.30 12.11
CA PRO A 81 4.58 -0.06 11.65
C PRO A 81 4.55 -1.18 10.60
N ASN A 82 5.21 -0.96 9.48
CA ASN A 82 5.36 -1.98 8.46
C ASN A 82 6.44 -2.99 8.87
N ARG A 83 6.10 -4.28 8.83
CA ARG A 83 7.00 -5.36 9.24
C ARG A 83 8.32 -5.40 8.46
N SER A 84 8.30 -5.04 7.18
CA SER A 84 9.50 -5.06 6.34
C SER A 84 10.44 -3.89 6.59
N MET A 85 9.90 -2.74 6.98
CA MET A 85 10.68 -1.50 7.19
C MET A 85 10.98 -1.24 8.67
N GLY A 86 10.12 -1.71 9.59
CA GLY A 86 10.23 -1.48 11.03
C GLY A 86 9.70 -0.12 11.50
N CYS A 87 9.19 0.71 10.59
CA CYS A 87 8.63 2.02 10.85
C CYS A 87 7.26 2.20 10.20
N THR A 88 6.56 3.27 10.56
CA THR A 88 5.26 3.60 9.97
C THR A 88 5.45 4.32 8.63
N PRO A 89 4.52 4.16 7.66
CA PRO A 89 4.52 4.99 6.45
C PRO A 89 4.44 6.49 6.77
N PHE A 90 3.72 6.86 7.82
CA PHE A 90 3.63 8.24 8.29
C PHE A 90 5.00 8.81 8.68
N PHE A 91 5.77 8.05 9.48
CA PHE A 91 7.12 8.44 9.86
C PHE A 91 8.03 8.64 8.64
N MET A 92 7.93 7.75 7.64
CA MET A 92 8.73 7.82 6.42
C MET A 92 8.47 9.08 5.58
N VAL A 93 7.31 9.71 5.75
CA VAL A 93 6.94 10.94 5.04
C VAL A 93 7.31 12.17 5.86
N TYR A 94 6.99 12.17 7.15
CA TYR A 94 7.01 13.36 7.99
C TYR A 94 8.20 13.44 8.97
N GLY A 95 9.00 12.38 9.09
CA GLY A 95 10.11 12.30 10.05
C GLY A 95 9.68 12.21 11.51
N ALA A 96 8.40 12.07 11.79
CA ALA A 96 7.85 11.98 13.13
C ALA A 96 6.66 11.00 13.16
N ASP A 97 6.41 10.42 14.32
CA ASP A 97 5.24 9.56 14.51
C ASP A 97 3.96 10.39 14.60
N ALA A 98 2.88 9.85 14.04
CA ALA A 98 1.56 10.46 14.12
C ALA A 98 1.06 10.55 15.59
N VAL A 99 0.33 11.61 15.89
CA VAL A 99 -0.45 11.69 17.12
C VAL A 99 -1.74 10.91 16.91
N LEU A 100 -1.94 9.85 17.67
CA LEU A 100 -3.11 9.01 17.56
C LEU A 100 -4.32 9.60 18.30
N PRO A 101 -5.56 9.28 17.87
CA PRO A 101 -6.76 9.67 18.62
C PRO A 101 -6.75 9.22 20.08
N SER A 102 -6.09 8.10 20.39
CA SER A 102 -5.88 7.61 21.76
C SER A 102 -4.97 8.54 22.58
N ASP A 103 -3.95 9.13 21.95
CA ASP A 103 -3.05 10.06 22.64
C ASP A 103 -3.78 11.31 23.11
N ILE A 104 -4.68 11.81 22.26
CA ILE A 104 -5.52 12.97 22.58
C ILE A 104 -6.55 12.61 23.65
N ARG A 105 -7.19 11.43 23.52
CA ARG A 105 -8.26 11.00 24.45
C ARG A 105 -7.76 10.79 25.87
N HIS A 106 -6.51 10.34 26.01
CA HIS A 106 -5.92 9.96 27.30
C HIS A 106 -4.85 10.96 27.78
N ASP A 107 -4.79 12.13 27.16
CA ASP A 107 -3.84 13.20 27.51
C ASP A 107 -2.40 12.64 27.68
N SER A 108 -1.93 11.90 26.66
CA SER A 108 -0.60 11.29 26.72
C SER A 108 0.48 12.33 27.00
N PRO A 109 1.61 11.96 27.63
CA PRO A 109 2.72 12.90 27.89
C PRO A 109 3.18 13.65 26.65
N ARG A 110 3.03 13.03 25.49
CA ARG A 110 3.36 13.61 24.18
C ARG A 110 2.44 14.78 23.80
N VAL A 111 1.18 14.73 24.23
CA VAL A 111 0.20 15.78 23.98
C VAL A 111 0.32 16.87 25.05
N THR A 112 0.43 16.47 26.31
CA THR A 112 0.48 17.41 27.44
C THR A 112 1.77 18.22 27.52
N ALA A 113 2.89 17.65 27.09
CA ALA A 113 4.21 18.33 27.07
C ALA A 113 4.45 19.09 25.74
N TYR A 114 3.43 19.28 24.91
CA TYR A 114 3.58 19.96 23.64
C TYR A 114 3.90 21.44 23.81
N VAL A 115 5.05 21.86 23.28
CA VAL A 115 5.48 23.25 23.15
C VAL A 115 5.80 23.50 21.68
N GLU A 116 5.11 24.44 21.05
CA GLU A 116 5.20 24.63 19.58
C GLU A 116 6.62 24.94 19.12
N VAL A 117 7.34 25.83 19.80
CA VAL A 117 8.70 26.24 19.43
C VAL A 117 9.69 25.07 19.51
N GLU A 118 9.59 24.28 20.58
CA GLU A 118 10.44 23.09 20.76
C GLU A 118 10.11 22.01 19.75
N ASN A 119 8.82 21.85 19.45
CA ASN A 119 8.37 20.89 18.45
C ASN A 119 8.82 21.27 17.02
N GLN A 120 8.81 22.57 16.67
CA GLN A 120 9.32 23.02 15.37
C GLN A 120 10.81 22.71 15.21
N LYS A 121 11.61 22.95 16.25
CA LYS A 121 13.03 22.64 16.24
C LYS A 121 13.26 21.13 16.14
N ALA A 122 12.58 20.34 16.98
CA ALA A 122 12.69 18.88 16.94
C ALA A 122 12.28 18.27 15.60
N ARG A 123 11.28 18.87 14.93
CA ARG A 123 10.89 18.46 13.56
C ARG A 123 11.98 18.77 12.55
N GLN A 124 12.64 19.90 12.63
CA GLN A 124 13.75 20.22 11.74
C GLN A 124 14.91 19.26 11.92
N ASP A 125 15.32 19.02 13.18
CA ASP A 125 16.36 18.05 13.52
C ASP A 125 15.99 16.62 13.02
N SER A 126 14.70 16.24 13.12
CA SER A 126 14.21 14.94 12.63
C SER A 126 14.22 14.83 11.09
N LEU A 127 13.98 15.93 10.38
CA LEU A 127 14.04 15.93 8.91
C LEU A 127 15.47 15.75 8.39
N ASP A 128 16.45 16.31 9.08
CA ASP A 128 17.86 16.15 8.71
C ASP A 128 18.33 14.68 8.81
N LEU A 129 17.75 13.90 9.72
CA LEU A 129 18.04 12.47 9.90
C LEU A 129 17.13 11.55 9.06
N LEU A 130 16.08 12.11 8.44
CA LEU A 130 15.03 11.32 7.78
C LEU A 130 15.56 10.52 6.58
N ASP A 131 16.53 11.05 5.86
CA ASP A 131 17.10 10.37 4.69
C ASP A 131 17.91 9.14 5.13
N GLU A 132 18.65 9.22 6.23
CA GLU A 132 19.36 8.06 6.80
C GLU A 132 18.36 6.97 7.24
N GLU A 133 17.26 7.35 7.88
CA GLU A 133 16.21 6.42 8.30
C GLU A 133 15.49 5.78 7.09
N ARG A 134 15.30 6.53 6.00
CA ARG A 134 14.77 6.02 4.74
C ARG A 134 15.70 4.98 4.11
N ASP A 135 16.99 5.25 4.08
CA ASP A 135 17.99 4.33 3.55
C ASP A 135 18.04 3.03 4.38
N LEU A 136 17.97 3.16 5.70
CA LEU A 136 17.91 2.01 6.60
C LEU A 136 16.63 1.19 6.39
N ALA A 137 15.48 1.85 6.22
CA ALA A 137 14.22 1.18 5.94
C ALA A 137 14.24 0.48 4.57
N ALA A 138 14.84 1.10 3.55
CA ALA A 138 15.02 0.52 2.24
C ALA A 138 15.93 -0.74 2.28
N ALA A 139 17.02 -0.68 3.04
CA ALA A 139 17.90 -1.82 3.25
C ALA A 139 17.17 -2.98 3.95
N ARG A 140 16.43 -2.72 5.02
CA ARG A 140 15.61 -3.72 5.73
C ARG A 140 14.56 -4.33 4.81
N SER A 141 13.88 -3.51 4.02
CA SER A 141 12.88 -3.98 3.04
C SER A 141 13.50 -4.90 1.99
N THR A 142 14.70 -4.56 1.51
CA THR A 142 15.43 -5.37 0.54
C THR A 142 15.80 -6.75 1.11
N ILE A 143 16.32 -6.79 2.33
CA ILE A 143 16.65 -8.05 3.03
C ILE A 143 15.38 -8.90 3.19
N TYR A 144 14.29 -8.30 3.67
CA TYR A 144 13.01 -8.99 3.84
C TYR A 144 12.48 -9.58 2.52
N GLN A 145 12.56 -8.82 1.42
CA GLN A 145 12.15 -9.30 0.09
C GLN A 145 13.05 -10.44 -0.42
N GLN A 146 14.36 -10.37 -0.18
CA GLN A 146 15.28 -11.44 -0.54
C GLN A 146 14.99 -12.73 0.23
N ASP A 147 14.68 -12.64 1.52
CA ASP A 147 14.33 -13.79 2.34
C ASP A 147 13.00 -14.42 1.88
N LEU A 148 12.01 -13.60 1.53
CA LEU A 148 10.77 -14.08 0.93
C LEU A 148 11.02 -14.81 -0.40
N ARG A 149 11.85 -14.24 -1.28
CA ARG A 149 12.20 -14.89 -2.55
C ARG A 149 12.91 -16.23 -2.32
N ARG A 150 13.86 -16.28 -1.39
CA ARG A 150 14.54 -17.53 -0.99
C ARG A 150 13.57 -18.57 -0.43
N TYR A 151 12.62 -18.13 0.39
CA TYR A 151 11.59 -19.02 0.93
C TYR A 151 10.72 -19.60 -0.18
N HIS A 152 10.22 -18.77 -1.09
CA HIS A 152 9.37 -19.23 -2.19
C HIS A 152 10.15 -20.05 -3.22
N SER A 153 11.40 -19.73 -3.51
CA SER A 153 12.22 -20.47 -4.48
C SER A 153 12.51 -21.91 -4.07
N ARG A 154 12.44 -22.24 -2.76
CA ARG A 154 12.57 -23.63 -2.27
C ARG A 154 11.45 -24.55 -2.74
N TRP A 155 10.32 -23.98 -3.13
CA TRP A 155 9.13 -24.74 -3.58
C TRP A 155 8.95 -24.69 -5.10
N VAL A 156 9.82 -23.97 -5.81
CA VAL A 156 9.77 -23.88 -7.27
C VAL A 156 10.74 -24.91 -7.85
N GLU A 157 10.19 -25.92 -8.49
CA GLU A 157 10.97 -26.83 -9.31
C GLU A 157 11.36 -26.14 -10.61
N THR A 158 12.66 -25.98 -10.85
CA THR A 158 13.17 -25.48 -12.14
C THR A 158 12.96 -26.55 -13.22
N ARG A 159 12.12 -26.22 -14.19
CA ARG A 159 11.92 -27.06 -15.38
C ARG A 159 12.70 -26.45 -16.53
N THR A 160 13.57 -27.24 -17.16
CA THR A 160 14.24 -26.88 -18.41
C THR A 160 13.40 -27.40 -19.56
N PHE A 161 12.96 -26.48 -20.42
CA PHE A 161 12.23 -26.84 -21.65
C PHE A 161 13.21 -26.86 -22.82
N GLN A 162 13.02 -27.80 -23.73
CA GLN A 162 13.75 -27.89 -24.99
C GLN A 162 12.81 -27.58 -26.16
N GLU A 163 13.39 -27.20 -27.28
CA GLU A 163 12.60 -26.96 -28.50
C GLU A 163 11.89 -28.27 -28.91
N GLY A 164 10.56 -28.22 -29.03
CA GLY A 164 9.72 -29.38 -29.29
C GLY A 164 8.97 -29.94 -28.08
N ASP A 165 9.22 -29.45 -26.87
CA ASP A 165 8.48 -29.87 -25.69
C ASP A 165 7.04 -29.36 -25.73
N LEU A 166 6.09 -30.25 -25.40
CA LEU A 166 4.69 -29.90 -25.24
C LEU A 166 4.46 -29.25 -23.87
N VAL A 167 4.01 -28.00 -23.88
CA VAL A 167 3.72 -27.25 -22.66
C VAL A 167 2.23 -26.94 -22.55
N LEU A 168 1.66 -27.11 -21.35
CA LEU A 168 0.31 -26.65 -21.04
C LEU A 168 0.40 -25.19 -20.58
N ARG A 169 -0.28 -24.31 -21.29
CA ARG A 169 -0.46 -22.92 -20.90
C ARG A 169 -1.89 -22.72 -20.40
N LEU A 170 -2.04 -22.17 -19.20
CA LEU A 170 -3.35 -21.75 -18.74
C LEU A 170 -3.84 -20.59 -19.65
N ILE A 171 -4.94 -20.84 -20.34
CA ILE A 171 -5.64 -19.76 -21.08
C ILE A 171 -6.34 -18.95 -20.00
N GLN A 172 -5.93 -17.69 -19.84
CA GLN A 172 -6.70 -16.74 -19.04
C GLN A 172 -7.90 -16.33 -19.89
N ASP A 173 -9.05 -16.93 -19.61
CA ASP A 173 -10.31 -16.48 -20.20
C ASP A 173 -10.56 -15.05 -19.74
N GLN A 174 -10.77 -14.16 -20.69
CA GLN A 174 -11.14 -12.75 -20.44
C GLN A 174 -12.54 -12.62 -19.81
N THR A 175 -13.24 -13.72 -19.60
CA THR A 175 -14.64 -13.77 -19.13
C THR A 175 -14.79 -13.63 -17.62
N ASP A 176 -13.72 -13.75 -16.84
CA ASP A 176 -13.77 -13.65 -15.36
C ASP A 176 -13.47 -12.24 -14.82
N MET A 177 -13.47 -11.22 -15.67
CA MET A 177 -13.30 -9.82 -15.27
C MET A 177 -14.64 -9.05 -15.38
N HIS A 178 -15.65 -9.53 -14.66
CA HIS A 178 -16.87 -8.77 -14.39
C HIS A 178 -17.11 -8.57 -12.90
#